data_d894d012b9c57fc31798a0d3ce036aa7
#
_entry.id   d894d012b9c57fc31798a0d3ce036aa7
#
_cell.length_a   1.000
_cell.length_b   1.000
_cell.length_c   1.000
_cell.angle_alpha   90.00
_cell.angle_beta   90.00
_cell.angle_gamma   90.00
#
_symmetry.space_group_name_H-M   'P 1'
#
loop_
_entity.id
_entity.type
_entity.pdbx_description
1 polymer ?
#
loop_
_entity_poly.entity_id
_entity_poly.type
_entity_poly.pdbx_seq_one_letter_code
_entity_poly.pdbx_strand_id
1 'polypeptide(L)'
;MGITGTRRELLGGLSAGLASAALPRFAWGSEPPKRKLGYAIVGLGSYATRQIMPRLKDCEFAEIKALVSGTPAKLEQYGAEYGIPKTHRYSYADYDRIKDNPDIDLVYVVLPNNMHAEYSIRASQAGKHVLCEKPMAISAAECQAMIAAAKRANRKLMIGYRCHFEQYNLHAIERVKNGSIGRPTLITAEHGFFAQPNQWRLDRPMSGGGSMMDIGIYSLNAARYLSGEEPIEVSAMESTDKSDPRFKNVEDRIDWQMRFPSGLIANCVSSYSSGHNAFRVTGTKGWVGMEPATPYENHQMWARADGKTGQVVLPAPAKNQFVAQLDHLAECAVSGREPIVSGEEGLRDMRLIEAIYRSARERRAVKLPA
;
A
#
# COMPACT_ATOMS: atom_id res chain seq x y z
N MET A 1 -13.18 -30.96 -61.72
CA MET A 1 -12.35 -29.74 -61.74
C MET A 1 -11.84 -29.53 -60.35
N GLY A 2 -10.59 -29.84 -60.13
CA GLY A 2 -9.97 -29.65 -58.83
C GLY A 2 -9.44 -28.23 -58.65
N ILE A 3 -9.52 -27.71 -57.43
CA ILE A 3 -8.84 -26.52 -57.04
C ILE A 3 -7.96 -26.90 -55.83
N THR A 4 -6.67 -27.03 -56.12
CA THR A 4 -5.59 -27.18 -55.14
C THR A 4 -5.20 -25.78 -54.65
N GLY A 5 -5.50 -25.44 -53.42
CA GLY A 5 -4.97 -24.29 -52.73
C GLY A 5 -4.07 -24.75 -51.58
N THR A 6 -2.80 -24.38 -51.59
CA THR A 6 -1.76 -24.87 -50.69
C THR A 6 -1.87 -24.18 -49.33
N ARG A 7 -1.50 -24.96 -48.29
CA ARG A 7 -1.46 -24.61 -46.86
C ARG A 7 -0.57 -23.41 -46.49
N ARG A 8 -0.10 -22.62 -47.45
CA ARG A 8 0.85 -21.50 -47.28
C ARG A 8 0.22 -20.11 -47.36
N GLU A 9 -1.06 -20.00 -47.74
CA GLU A 9 -1.73 -18.68 -47.89
C GLU A 9 -2.64 -18.29 -46.72
N LEU A 10 -2.70 -19.09 -45.64
CA LEU A 10 -3.52 -18.82 -44.45
C LEU A 10 -2.75 -18.16 -43.29
N LEU A 11 -1.49 -17.76 -43.49
CA LEU A 11 -0.66 -17.11 -42.47
C LEU A 11 -0.29 -15.65 -42.78
N GLY A 12 -0.92 -15.06 -43.78
CA GLY A 12 -0.67 -13.68 -44.17
C GLY A 12 -1.89 -12.80 -43.96
N GLY A 13 -2.18 -12.37 -42.74
CA GLY A 13 -3.21 -11.37 -42.59
C GLY A 13 -3.85 -11.25 -41.21
N LEU A 14 -3.05 -11.02 -40.18
CA LEU A 14 -3.54 -10.47 -38.88
C LEU A 14 -2.39 -9.83 -38.11
N SER A 15 -1.66 -8.93 -38.78
CA SER A 15 -0.90 -7.88 -38.12
C SER A 15 -1.76 -6.63 -37.97
N ALA A 16 -2.89 -6.75 -37.27
CA ALA A 16 -3.60 -5.59 -36.76
C ALA A 16 -2.77 -5.01 -35.62
N GLY A 17 -2.23 -3.82 -35.84
CA GLY A 17 -1.37 -3.11 -34.93
C GLY A 17 -1.97 -3.00 -33.54
N LEU A 18 -1.39 -3.72 -32.59
CA LEU A 18 -1.41 -3.35 -31.19
C LEU A 18 -0.64 -2.03 -31.12
N ALA A 19 -1.36 -0.90 -31.24
CA ALA A 19 -0.88 0.35 -30.74
C ALA A 19 -0.55 0.08 -29.26
N SER A 20 0.72 -0.05 -28.95
CA SER A 20 1.24 -0.06 -27.59
C SER A 20 0.85 1.30 -27.02
N ALA A 21 -0.29 1.37 -26.33
CA ALA A 21 -0.60 2.48 -25.45
C ALA A 21 0.55 2.49 -24.45
N ALA A 22 1.47 3.42 -24.66
CA ALA A 22 2.54 3.68 -23.71
C ALA A 22 1.83 3.95 -22.38
N LEU A 23 2.06 3.08 -21.39
CA LEU A 23 1.67 3.37 -20.01
C LEU A 23 2.07 4.82 -19.75
N PRO A 24 1.21 5.62 -19.07
CA PRO A 24 1.60 6.97 -18.73
C PRO A 24 2.96 6.84 -18.03
N ARG A 25 4.02 7.24 -18.73
CA ARG A 25 5.28 7.53 -18.07
C ARG A 25 4.89 8.64 -17.11
N PHE A 26 4.70 8.31 -15.83
CA PHE A 26 4.83 9.32 -14.83
C PHE A 26 6.14 10.02 -15.17
N ALA A 27 6.05 11.23 -15.65
CA ALA A 27 7.22 12.00 -16.02
C ALA A 27 7.94 12.33 -14.70
N TRP A 28 8.80 11.45 -14.29
CA TRP A 28 9.74 11.61 -13.19
C TRP A 28 10.81 12.59 -13.68
N GLY A 29 10.46 13.87 -13.68
CA GLY A 29 11.25 14.94 -14.31
C GLY A 29 11.95 15.83 -13.29
N SER A 30 12.49 15.26 -12.20
CA SER A 30 13.47 15.96 -11.39
C SER A 30 14.87 15.47 -11.76
N GLU A 31 15.84 16.38 -11.84
CA GLU A 31 17.23 15.97 -11.93
C GLU A 31 17.56 15.05 -10.74
N PRO A 32 18.32 13.96 -10.97
CA PRO A 32 18.71 13.08 -9.89
C PRO A 32 19.46 13.89 -8.82
N PRO A 33 19.25 13.56 -7.53
CA PRO A 33 19.97 14.24 -6.46
C PRO A 33 21.49 14.09 -6.67
N LYS A 34 22.27 15.09 -6.29
CA LYS A 34 23.74 15.05 -6.37
C LYS A 34 24.36 13.86 -5.63
N ARG A 35 23.63 13.29 -4.66
CA ARG A 35 23.90 12.03 -3.96
C ARG A 35 22.61 11.29 -3.68
N LYS A 36 22.66 9.97 -3.48
CA LYS A 36 21.52 9.21 -2.96
C LYS A 36 21.16 9.72 -1.56
N LEU A 37 19.86 9.81 -1.27
CA LEU A 37 19.38 10.20 0.03
C LEU A 37 19.44 9.01 1.01
N GLY A 38 19.90 9.27 2.24
CA GLY A 38 20.10 8.24 3.24
C GLY A 38 18.83 7.91 4.03
N TYR A 39 18.42 6.63 4.01
CA TYR A 39 17.36 6.11 4.87
C TYR A 39 17.89 5.63 6.22
N ALA A 40 17.22 6.00 7.30
CA ALA A 40 17.22 5.28 8.56
C ALA A 40 16.03 4.31 8.59
N ILE A 41 16.30 3.01 8.76
CA ILE A 41 15.26 1.98 8.90
C ILE A 41 14.93 1.80 10.38
N VAL A 42 13.69 2.11 10.76
CA VAL A 42 13.20 2.05 12.14
C VAL A 42 12.32 0.84 12.32
N GLY A 43 12.83 -0.15 13.07
CA GLY A 43 12.21 -1.46 13.23
C GLY A 43 12.81 -2.51 12.28
N LEU A 44 13.56 -3.47 12.86
CA LEU A 44 14.22 -4.56 12.13
C LEU A 44 13.38 -5.86 12.25
N GLY A 45 12.08 -5.77 11.90
CA GLY A 45 11.17 -6.91 11.77
C GLY A 45 11.36 -7.65 10.44
N SER A 46 10.67 -8.79 10.27
CA SER A 46 10.77 -9.61 9.05
C SER A 46 10.44 -8.84 7.77
N TYR A 47 9.49 -7.92 7.80
CA TYR A 47 9.13 -7.11 6.64
C TYR A 47 10.28 -6.17 6.24
N ALA A 48 10.84 -5.44 7.20
CA ALA A 48 11.98 -4.57 6.94
C ALA A 48 13.18 -5.34 6.40
N THR A 49 13.56 -6.45 7.05
CA THR A 49 14.80 -7.18 6.75
C THR A 49 14.71 -8.06 5.51
N ARG A 50 13.50 -8.56 5.16
CA ARG A 50 13.32 -9.45 4.00
C ARG A 50 12.76 -8.76 2.78
N GLN A 51 11.99 -7.67 2.93
CA GLN A 51 11.34 -7.01 1.81
C GLN A 51 11.94 -5.63 1.48
N ILE A 52 12.29 -4.82 2.48
CA ILE A 52 12.70 -3.43 2.28
C ILE A 52 14.22 -3.29 2.12
N MET A 53 14.98 -3.72 3.13
CA MET A 53 16.43 -3.53 3.13
C MET A 53 17.14 -4.13 1.92
N PRO A 54 16.81 -5.37 1.46
CA PRO A 54 17.46 -5.93 0.26
C PRO A 54 17.21 -5.10 -1.02
N ARG A 55 16.09 -4.37 -1.10
CA ARG A 55 15.70 -3.60 -2.28
C ARG A 55 16.27 -2.18 -2.31
N LEU A 56 16.75 -1.67 -1.18
CA LEU A 56 17.42 -0.36 -1.16
C LEU A 56 18.68 -0.30 -2.01
N LYS A 57 19.37 -1.44 -2.24
CA LYS A 57 20.52 -1.53 -3.15
C LYS A 57 20.13 -1.21 -4.61
N ASP A 58 18.89 -1.49 -4.98
CA ASP A 58 18.37 -1.32 -6.34
C ASP A 58 17.75 0.08 -6.55
N CYS A 59 17.64 0.89 -5.48
CA CYS A 59 17.13 2.26 -5.55
C CYS A 59 18.11 3.17 -6.30
N GLU A 60 17.56 4.04 -7.12
CA GLU A 60 18.31 5.04 -7.88
C GLU A 60 18.62 6.29 -7.04
N PHE A 61 17.64 6.72 -6.21
CA PHE A 61 17.66 7.99 -5.48
C PHE A 61 17.89 7.83 -3.99
N ALA A 62 17.90 6.59 -3.46
CA ALA A 62 18.00 6.32 -2.05
C ALA A 62 18.97 5.20 -1.70
N GLU A 63 19.48 5.20 -0.48
CA GLU A 63 20.34 4.15 0.08
C GLU A 63 20.12 4.01 1.59
N ILE A 64 20.53 2.87 2.16
CA ILE A 64 20.46 2.67 3.61
C ILE A 64 21.69 3.30 4.30
N LYS A 65 21.47 4.14 5.32
CA LYS A 65 22.53 4.81 6.08
C LYS A 65 22.47 4.54 7.56
N ALA A 66 21.31 4.20 8.10
CA ALA A 66 21.17 3.99 9.54
C ALA A 66 20.14 2.91 9.87
N LEU A 67 20.29 2.31 11.05
CA LEU A 67 19.40 1.32 11.62
C LEU A 67 18.94 1.75 13.00
N VAL A 68 17.66 1.50 13.30
CA VAL A 68 17.06 1.72 14.61
C VAL A 68 16.34 0.46 15.07
N SER A 69 16.70 -0.07 16.25
CA SER A 69 16.06 -1.27 16.80
C SER A 69 16.19 -1.33 18.33
N GLY A 70 15.16 -1.87 18.97
CA GLY A 70 15.23 -2.22 20.39
C GLY A 70 16.00 -3.53 20.68
N THR A 71 16.50 -4.22 19.64
CA THR A 71 17.24 -5.49 19.79
C THR A 71 18.70 -5.29 19.38
N PRO A 72 19.64 -5.16 20.33
CA PRO A 72 21.06 -4.91 20.03
C PRO A 72 21.68 -5.93 19.07
N ALA A 73 21.36 -7.22 19.22
CA ALA A 73 21.86 -8.27 18.35
C ALA A 73 21.49 -8.04 16.87
N LYS A 74 20.28 -7.53 16.59
CA LYS A 74 19.87 -7.17 15.23
C LYS A 74 20.64 -5.98 14.67
N LEU A 75 20.95 -4.98 15.51
CA LEU A 75 21.79 -3.83 15.11
C LEU A 75 23.20 -4.30 14.72
N GLU A 76 23.79 -5.23 15.46
CA GLU A 76 25.10 -5.79 15.13
C GLU A 76 25.03 -6.64 13.85
N GLN A 77 24.08 -7.56 13.75
CA GLN A 77 23.90 -8.43 12.58
C GLN A 77 23.71 -7.64 11.29
N TYR A 78 22.65 -6.84 11.23
CA TYR A 78 22.32 -6.09 10.01
C TYR A 78 23.23 -4.90 9.78
N GLY A 79 23.81 -4.35 10.85
CA GLY A 79 24.85 -3.34 10.72
C GLY A 79 26.11 -3.86 10.03
N ALA A 80 26.51 -5.09 10.32
CA ALA A 80 27.62 -5.76 9.62
C ALA A 80 27.24 -6.13 8.18
N GLU A 81 26.04 -6.71 7.98
CA GLU A 81 25.56 -7.14 6.67
C GLU A 81 25.45 -5.98 5.64
N TYR A 82 24.98 -4.81 6.09
CA TYR A 82 24.79 -3.64 5.23
C TYR A 82 25.90 -2.59 5.33
N GLY A 83 26.99 -2.88 6.04
CA GLY A 83 28.11 -1.95 6.19
C GLY A 83 27.78 -0.66 6.96
N ILE A 84 26.78 -0.70 7.86
CA ILE A 84 26.35 0.47 8.63
C ILE A 84 27.29 0.66 9.82
N PRO A 85 27.96 1.82 9.97
CA PRO A 85 28.89 2.04 11.07
C PRO A 85 28.15 2.06 12.42
N LYS A 86 28.85 1.74 13.50
CA LYS A 86 28.27 1.71 14.86
C LYS A 86 27.65 3.04 15.26
N THR A 87 28.22 4.15 14.82
CA THR A 87 27.71 5.52 15.05
C THR A 87 26.36 5.80 14.38
N HIS A 88 25.93 4.95 13.42
CA HIS A 88 24.66 5.05 12.70
C HIS A 88 23.66 3.95 13.11
N ARG A 89 23.92 3.26 14.22
CA ARG A 89 23.05 2.24 14.80
C ARG A 89 22.47 2.77 16.10
N TYR A 90 21.15 2.96 16.13
CA TYR A 90 20.46 3.60 17.24
C TYR A 90 19.53 2.61 17.94
N SER A 91 19.42 2.73 19.26
CA SER A 91 18.34 2.13 20.03
C SER A 91 17.10 3.04 19.98
N TYR A 92 15.97 2.56 20.51
CA TYR A 92 14.79 3.42 20.66
C TYR A 92 15.02 4.54 21.70
N ALA A 93 15.89 4.33 22.67
CA ALA A 93 16.19 5.33 23.71
C ALA A 93 17.01 6.53 23.17
N ASP A 94 17.89 6.29 22.22
CA ASP A 94 18.73 7.32 21.61
C ASP A 94 18.31 7.70 20.17
N TYR A 95 17.06 7.35 19.80
CA TYR A 95 16.50 7.62 18.48
C TYR A 95 16.61 9.08 18.03
N ASP A 96 16.39 10.04 18.94
CA ASP A 96 16.40 11.47 18.60
C ASP A 96 17.76 11.98 18.13
N ARG A 97 18.84 11.23 18.37
CA ARG A 97 20.19 11.56 17.86
C ARG A 97 20.28 11.48 16.33
N ILE A 98 19.29 10.90 15.64
CA ILE A 98 19.21 10.94 14.16
C ILE A 98 19.20 12.38 13.62
N LYS A 99 18.76 13.38 14.42
CA LYS A 99 18.76 14.79 14.05
C LYS A 99 20.18 15.29 13.73
N ASP A 100 21.17 14.83 14.46
CA ASP A 100 22.56 15.27 14.38
C ASP A 100 23.36 14.52 13.31
N ASN A 101 22.73 13.55 12.64
CA ASN A 101 23.38 12.76 11.60
C ASN A 101 23.03 13.32 10.21
N PRO A 102 24.03 13.95 9.51
CA PRO A 102 23.82 14.54 8.19
C PRO A 102 23.64 13.52 7.07
N ASP A 103 23.98 12.24 7.29
CA ASP A 103 23.83 11.17 6.32
C ASP A 103 22.38 10.63 6.26
N ILE A 104 21.53 11.01 7.22
CA ILE A 104 20.14 10.63 7.28
C ILE A 104 19.28 11.77 6.73
N ASP A 105 18.58 11.55 5.61
CA ASP A 105 17.61 12.46 5.02
C ASP A 105 16.18 11.97 5.25
N LEU A 106 16.01 10.66 5.22
CA LEU A 106 14.74 9.94 5.19
C LEU A 106 14.66 8.94 6.34
N VAL A 107 13.49 8.76 6.90
CA VAL A 107 13.21 7.73 7.91
C VAL A 107 12.10 6.83 7.40
N TYR A 108 12.31 5.52 7.46
CA TYR A 108 11.26 4.54 7.20
C TYR A 108 10.82 3.87 8.51
N VAL A 109 9.60 4.15 8.94
CA VAL A 109 9.00 3.60 10.16
C VAL A 109 8.32 2.27 9.82
N VAL A 110 8.88 1.15 10.32
CA VAL A 110 8.43 -0.23 10.07
C VAL A 110 8.24 -0.94 11.40
N LEU A 111 7.33 -0.44 12.20
CA LEU A 111 7.07 -0.82 13.59
C LEU A 111 5.67 -1.42 13.75
N PRO A 112 5.28 -1.93 14.92
CA PRO A 112 3.87 -2.12 15.28
C PRO A 112 3.08 -0.82 15.19
N ASN A 113 1.80 -0.90 14.84
CA ASN A 113 0.97 0.25 14.46
C ASN A 113 0.92 1.37 15.51
N ASN A 114 0.89 1.01 16.80
CA ASN A 114 0.84 1.97 17.91
C ASN A 114 2.13 2.80 18.07
N MET A 115 3.21 2.40 17.42
CA MET A 115 4.47 3.14 17.45
C MET A 115 4.64 4.05 16.24
N HIS A 116 3.80 3.93 15.22
CA HIS A 116 3.92 4.69 13.98
C HIS A 116 3.87 6.19 14.22
N ALA A 117 2.89 6.67 15.00
CA ALA A 117 2.73 8.08 15.27
C ALA A 117 3.91 8.69 16.01
N GLU A 118 4.33 8.08 17.12
CA GLU A 118 5.46 8.57 17.92
C GLU A 118 6.71 8.73 17.07
N TYR A 119 7.16 7.64 16.43
CA TYR A 119 8.43 7.64 15.70
C TYR A 119 8.41 8.50 14.44
N SER A 120 7.25 8.63 13.77
CA SER A 120 7.08 9.54 12.63
C SER A 120 7.11 11.02 13.05
N ILE A 121 6.48 11.36 14.17
CA ILE A 121 6.49 12.73 14.71
C ILE A 121 7.91 13.12 15.11
N ARG A 122 8.61 12.26 15.86
CA ARG A 122 10.00 12.49 16.29
C ARG A 122 10.95 12.60 15.09
N ALA A 123 10.78 11.77 14.04
CA ALA A 123 11.56 11.90 12.80
C ALA A 123 11.33 13.24 12.11
N SER A 124 10.08 13.68 12.00
CA SER A 124 9.74 14.99 11.42
C SER A 124 10.36 16.14 12.23
N GLN A 125 10.28 16.07 13.55
CA GLN A 125 10.89 17.04 14.47
C GLN A 125 12.44 17.06 14.39
N ALA A 126 13.03 15.90 14.08
CA ALA A 126 14.46 15.76 13.77
C ALA A 126 14.83 16.29 12.36
N GLY A 127 13.88 16.88 11.64
CA GLY A 127 14.11 17.45 10.31
C GLY A 127 14.20 16.41 9.18
N LYS A 128 13.71 15.18 9.38
CA LYS A 128 13.76 14.11 8.39
C LYS A 128 12.42 13.94 7.66
N HIS A 129 12.44 13.58 6.38
CA HIS A 129 11.26 13.14 5.67
C HIS A 129 10.87 11.73 6.10
N VAL A 130 9.58 11.39 6.10
CA VAL A 130 9.09 10.16 6.69
C VAL A 130 8.31 9.33 5.68
N LEU A 131 8.68 8.06 5.55
CA LEU A 131 7.86 6.98 5.05
C LEU A 131 7.37 6.17 6.25
N CYS A 132 6.08 6.05 6.45
CA CYS A 132 5.48 5.27 7.52
C CYS A 132 4.70 4.09 6.94
N GLU A 133 4.87 2.88 7.48
CA GLU A 133 4.06 1.73 7.08
C GLU A 133 2.56 1.96 7.32
N LYS A 134 1.77 1.22 6.53
CA LYS A 134 0.32 1.14 6.71
C LYS A 134 -0.04 0.16 7.86
N PRO A 135 -1.16 0.40 8.56
CA PRO A 135 -1.96 1.63 8.60
C PRO A 135 -1.15 2.78 9.19
N MET A 136 -1.47 4.01 8.77
CA MET A 136 -0.69 5.19 9.17
C MET A 136 -0.51 5.30 10.70
N ALA A 137 -1.55 4.99 11.47
CA ALA A 137 -1.56 4.99 12.94
C ALA A 137 -2.70 4.10 13.44
N ILE A 138 -3.00 4.12 14.74
CA ILE A 138 -4.14 3.39 15.33
C ILE A 138 -5.40 4.26 15.49
N SER A 139 -5.33 5.55 15.16
CA SER A 139 -6.47 6.47 15.19
C SER A 139 -6.30 7.65 14.23
N ALA A 140 -7.43 8.25 13.82
CA ALA A 140 -7.44 9.46 13.00
C ALA A 140 -6.78 10.67 13.72
N ALA A 141 -6.89 10.72 15.05
CA ALA A 141 -6.25 11.78 15.85
C ALA A 141 -4.72 11.68 15.78
N GLU A 142 -4.16 10.49 15.86
CA GLU A 142 -2.72 10.26 15.68
C GLU A 142 -2.27 10.62 14.26
N CYS A 143 -3.03 10.24 13.23
CA CYS A 143 -2.75 10.63 11.85
C CYS A 143 -2.70 12.16 11.70
N GLN A 144 -3.64 12.89 12.29
CA GLN A 144 -3.64 14.36 12.28
C GLN A 144 -2.40 14.94 12.98
N ALA A 145 -1.98 14.36 14.11
CA ALA A 145 -0.77 14.77 14.81
C ALA A 145 0.51 14.57 13.97
N MET A 146 0.61 13.42 13.26
CA MET A 146 1.71 13.12 12.33
C MET A 146 1.77 14.14 11.19
N ILE A 147 0.64 14.43 10.54
CA ILE A 147 0.54 15.43 9.47
C ILE A 147 0.95 16.82 9.98
N ALA A 148 0.44 17.22 11.14
CA ALA A 148 0.77 18.51 11.73
C ALA A 148 2.27 18.63 12.07
N ALA A 149 2.90 17.56 12.55
CA ALA A 149 4.34 17.53 12.83
C ALA A 149 5.17 17.67 11.54
N ALA A 150 4.84 16.91 10.49
CA ALA A 150 5.51 16.97 9.21
C ALA A 150 5.39 18.37 8.57
N LYS A 151 4.18 18.96 8.58
CA LYS A 151 3.94 20.32 8.07
C LYS A 151 4.73 21.37 8.84
N ARG A 152 4.74 21.33 10.18
CA ARG A 152 5.52 22.27 11.00
C ARG A 152 7.02 22.19 10.72
N ALA A 153 7.51 20.98 10.47
CA ALA A 153 8.93 20.73 10.15
C ALA A 153 9.27 21.02 8.67
N ASN A 154 8.29 21.32 7.83
CA ASN A 154 8.43 21.40 6.38
C ASN A 154 9.08 20.11 5.82
N ARG A 155 8.54 18.96 6.20
CA ARG A 155 8.99 17.63 5.75
C ARG A 155 7.85 16.85 5.14
N LYS A 156 8.18 15.98 4.20
CA LYS A 156 7.20 15.09 3.55
C LYS A 156 6.87 13.93 4.47
N LEU A 157 5.58 13.57 4.51
CA LEU A 157 5.06 12.39 5.17
C LEU A 157 4.33 11.55 4.12
N MET A 158 4.83 10.36 3.87
CA MET A 158 4.30 9.39 2.92
C MET A 158 3.92 8.10 3.64
N ILE A 159 2.86 7.45 3.17
CA ILE A 159 2.40 6.17 3.74
C ILE A 159 2.77 5.02 2.81
N GLY A 160 3.14 3.89 3.38
CA GLY A 160 3.64 2.69 2.69
C GLY A 160 2.57 1.90 1.93
N TYR A 161 1.76 2.58 1.10
CA TYR A 161 0.78 1.94 0.23
C TYR A 161 1.44 1.46 -1.06
N ARG A 162 2.23 0.38 -0.98
CA ARG A 162 3.04 -0.17 -2.08
C ARG A 162 2.27 -0.49 -3.37
N CYS A 163 0.97 -0.81 -3.26
CA CYS A 163 0.13 -1.11 -4.43
C CYS A 163 -0.04 0.10 -5.36
N HIS A 164 0.15 1.33 -4.88
CA HIS A 164 0.20 2.53 -5.71
C HIS A 164 1.47 2.66 -6.57
N PHE A 165 2.40 1.73 -6.41
CA PHE A 165 3.66 1.64 -7.17
C PHE A 165 3.78 0.31 -7.92
N GLU A 166 2.74 -0.54 -7.87
CA GLU A 166 2.73 -1.86 -8.48
C GLU A 166 2.01 -1.80 -9.85
N GLN A 167 2.66 -2.29 -10.89
CA GLN A 167 2.24 -2.07 -12.28
C GLN A 167 0.87 -2.64 -12.63
N TYR A 168 0.47 -3.81 -12.10
CA TYR A 168 -0.85 -4.39 -12.39
C TYR A 168 -1.96 -3.62 -11.69
N ASN A 169 -1.74 -3.17 -10.45
CA ASN A 169 -2.67 -2.30 -9.74
C ASN A 169 -2.83 -0.96 -10.48
N LEU A 170 -1.73 -0.35 -10.94
CA LEU A 170 -1.77 0.87 -11.75
C LEU A 170 -2.49 0.64 -13.08
N HIS A 171 -2.28 -0.50 -13.75
CA HIS A 171 -2.98 -0.85 -14.97
C HIS A 171 -4.49 -1.07 -14.75
N ALA A 172 -4.89 -1.66 -13.61
CA ALA A 172 -6.30 -1.78 -13.25
C ALA A 172 -6.97 -0.41 -13.09
N ILE A 173 -6.31 0.51 -12.38
CA ILE A 173 -6.77 1.90 -12.23
C ILE A 173 -6.93 2.57 -13.61
N GLU A 174 -5.94 2.43 -14.47
CA GLU A 174 -5.96 3.01 -15.81
C GLU A 174 -7.11 2.46 -16.66
N ARG A 175 -7.37 1.15 -16.61
CA ARG A 175 -8.50 0.54 -17.33
C ARG A 175 -9.86 1.03 -16.87
N VAL A 176 -10.01 1.36 -15.60
CA VAL A 176 -11.23 1.99 -15.08
C VAL A 176 -11.32 3.43 -15.57
N LYS A 177 -10.26 4.21 -15.41
CA LYS A 177 -10.23 5.65 -15.77
C LYS A 177 -10.45 5.92 -17.26
N ASN A 178 -9.85 5.10 -18.13
CA ASN A 178 -9.96 5.29 -19.59
C ASN A 178 -11.26 4.72 -20.18
N GLY A 179 -12.15 4.18 -19.34
CA GLY A 179 -13.46 3.67 -19.77
C GLY A 179 -13.43 2.33 -20.50
N SER A 180 -12.32 1.58 -20.48
CA SER A 180 -12.19 0.26 -21.13
C SER A 180 -13.26 -0.75 -20.66
N ILE A 181 -13.73 -0.63 -19.43
CA ILE A 181 -14.80 -1.46 -18.86
C ILE A 181 -16.17 -0.77 -18.86
N GLY A 182 -16.27 0.43 -19.44
CA GLY A 182 -17.45 1.31 -19.34
C GLY A 182 -17.57 1.96 -17.95
N ARG A 183 -18.78 2.42 -17.59
CA ARG A 183 -19.02 3.01 -16.26
C ARG A 183 -18.98 1.91 -15.19
N PRO A 184 -18.18 2.04 -14.13
CA PRO A 184 -18.15 1.11 -13.01
C PRO A 184 -19.54 1.00 -12.34
N THR A 185 -19.94 -0.22 -11.98
CA THR A 185 -21.24 -0.52 -11.34
C THR A 185 -21.10 -1.30 -10.05
N LEU A 186 -19.99 -2.02 -9.87
CA LEU A 186 -19.73 -2.84 -8.70
C LEU A 186 -18.21 -2.99 -8.51
N ILE A 187 -17.75 -2.87 -7.27
CA ILE A 187 -16.43 -3.31 -6.85
C ILE A 187 -16.60 -4.42 -5.81
N THR A 188 -15.82 -5.50 -5.94
CA THR A 188 -15.59 -6.48 -4.87
C THR A 188 -14.11 -6.48 -4.52
N ALA A 189 -13.77 -6.48 -3.23
CA ALA A 189 -12.38 -6.54 -2.77
C ALA A 189 -12.29 -7.36 -1.47
N GLU A 190 -11.45 -8.38 -1.49
CA GLU A 190 -11.38 -9.38 -0.43
C GLU A 190 -9.92 -9.66 -0.09
N HIS A 191 -9.54 -9.39 1.16
CA HIS A 191 -8.19 -9.66 1.65
C HIS A 191 -8.24 -10.36 3.00
N GLY A 192 -7.51 -11.44 3.12
CA GLY A 192 -7.44 -12.22 4.35
C GLY A 192 -6.31 -13.24 4.31
N PHE A 193 -5.94 -13.71 5.47
CA PHE A 193 -4.97 -14.79 5.63
C PHE A 193 -5.19 -15.51 6.98
N PHE A 194 -4.63 -16.70 7.13
CA PHE A 194 -4.69 -17.44 8.39
C PHE A 194 -3.66 -16.88 9.37
N ALA A 195 -4.11 -16.04 10.30
CA ALA A 195 -3.25 -15.43 11.31
C ALA A 195 -2.71 -16.46 12.29
N GLN A 196 -1.39 -16.47 12.49
CA GLN A 196 -0.76 -17.32 13.50
C GLN A 196 -0.95 -16.72 14.89
N PRO A 197 -1.05 -17.53 15.95
CA PRO A 197 -1.16 -17.05 17.33
C PRO A 197 0.12 -16.29 17.76
N ASN A 198 0.04 -15.62 18.92
CA ASN A 198 1.17 -14.99 19.60
C ASN A 198 1.90 -13.92 18.76
N GLN A 199 1.15 -13.13 17.99
CA GLN A 199 1.69 -11.98 17.27
C GLN A 199 1.03 -10.67 17.71
N TRP A 200 1.76 -9.57 17.62
CA TRP A 200 1.31 -8.24 18.05
C TRP A 200 0.05 -7.75 17.32
N ARG A 201 -0.23 -8.26 16.10
CA ARG A 201 -1.45 -7.95 15.31
C ARG A 201 -2.74 -8.42 15.99
N LEU A 202 -2.65 -9.40 16.89
CA LEU A 202 -3.75 -9.92 17.68
C LEU A 202 -3.91 -9.22 19.03
N ASP A 203 -3.10 -8.19 19.29
CA ASP A 203 -3.16 -7.36 20.50
C ASP A 203 -3.64 -5.95 20.14
N ARG A 204 -4.88 -5.62 20.48
CA ARG A 204 -5.52 -4.35 20.11
C ARG A 204 -4.75 -3.10 20.53
N PRO A 205 -4.17 -3.00 21.73
CA PRO A 205 -3.30 -1.89 22.11
C PRO A 205 -2.14 -1.65 21.15
N MET A 206 -1.58 -2.71 20.56
CA MET A 206 -0.47 -2.59 19.62
C MET A 206 -0.93 -2.39 18.17
N SER A 207 -2.03 -3.05 17.78
CA SER A 207 -2.50 -3.09 16.40
C SER A 207 -3.56 -2.03 16.06
N GLY A 208 -4.31 -1.54 17.06
CA GLY A 208 -5.48 -0.69 16.88
C GLY A 208 -6.76 -1.43 16.51
N GLY A 209 -6.67 -2.70 16.09
CA GLY A 209 -7.76 -3.57 15.67
C GLY A 209 -7.24 -4.89 15.13
N GLY A 210 -8.10 -5.69 14.51
CA GLY A 210 -7.76 -6.99 13.96
C GLY A 210 -7.51 -6.96 12.44
N SER A 211 -8.24 -7.83 11.72
CA SER A 211 -8.06 -8.01 10.29
C SER A 211 -8.30 -6.73 9.48
N MET A 212 -9.22 -5.87 9.91
CA MET A 212 -9.51 -4.60 9.22
C MET A 212 -8.28 -3.70 9.16
N MET A 213 -7.58 -3.54 10.28
CA MET A 213 -6.38 -2.68 10.39
C MET A 213 -5.20 -3.23 9.59
N ASP A 214 -5.00 -4.54 9.57
CA ASP A 214 -3.81 -5.13 8.96
C ASP A 214 -4.01 -5.45 7.47
N ILE A 215 -5.07 -6.18 7.13
CA ILE A 215 -5.27 -6.70 5.78
C ILE A 215 -6.50 -6.10 5.09
N GLY A 216 -7.54 -5.72 5.84
CA GLY A 216 -8.74 -5.09 5.30
C GLY A 216 -8.47 -3.73 4.67
N ILE A 217 -7.44 -3.04 5.16
CA ILE A 217 -6.98 -1.79 4.56
C ILE A 217 -6.62 -1.92 3.06
N TYR A 218 -6.22 -3.11 2.58
CA TYR A 218 -6.01 -3.34 1.15
C TYR A 218 -7.33 -3.36 0.37
N SER A 219 -8.39 -3.97 0.93
CA SER A 219 -9.73 -3.95 0.32
C SER A 219 -10.32 -2.54 0.31
N LEU A 220 -10.17 -1.80 1.42
CA LEU A 220 -10.58 -0.40 1.53
C LEU A 220 -9.86 0.48 0.51
N ASN A 221 -8.53 0.39 0.48
CA ASN A 221 -7.69 1.18 -0.40
C ASN A 221 -7.98 0.85 -1.88
N ALA A 222 -8.12 -0.46 -2.22
CA ALA A 222 -8.48 -0.89 -3.56
C ALA A 222 -9.82 -0.26 -4.03
N ALA A 223 -10.86 -0.29 -3.18
CA ALA A 223 -12.15 0.27 -3.54
C ALA A 223 -12.09 1.79 -3.79
N ARG A 224 -11.29 2.54 -3.03
CA ARG A 224 -11.10 3.97 -3.20
C ARG A 224 -10.33 4.32 -4.47
N TYR A 225 -9.13 3.75 -4.68
CA TYR A 225 -8.33 4.13 -5.84
C TYR A 225 -8.90 3.58 -7.17
N LEU A 226 -9.61 2.44 -7.15
CA LEU A 226 -10.26 1.91 -8.35
C LEU A 226 -11.53 2.68 -8.72
N SER A 227 -12.31 3.17 -7.74
CA SER A 227 -13.46 4.04 -8.02
C SER A 227 -13.02 5.43 -8.47
N GLY A 228 -11.91 5.92 -7.95
CA GLY A 228 -11.48 7.31 -8.08
C GLY A 228 -12.37 8.30 -7.32
N GLU A 229 -13.18 7.79 -6.38
CA GLU A 229 -14.14 8.55 -5.57
C GLU A 229 -13.93 8.28 -4.08
N GLU A 230 -14.39 9.20 -3.21
CA GLU A 230 -14.50 8.96 -1.78
C GLU A 230 -15.92 8.48 -1.44
N PRO A 231 -16.08 7.48 -0.55
CA PRO A 231 -17.40 6.99 -0.18
C PRO A 231 -18.16 8.00 0.69
N ILE A 232 -19.47 8.03 0.52
CA ILE A 232 -20.39 8.91 1.28
C ILE A 232 -21.16 8.18 2.39
N GLU A 233 -21.11 6.84 2.40
CA GLU A 233 -21.79 6.01 3.38
C GLU A 233 -21.09 4.65 3.49
N VAL A 234 -21.00 4.10 4.70
CA VAL A 234 -20.51 2.74 4.96
C VAL A 234 -21.53 1.96 5.80
N SER A 235 -21.64 0.64 5.53
CA SER A 235 -22.39 -0.31 6.35
C SER A 235 -21.53 -1.54 6.58
N ALA A 236 -21.42 -2.03 7.83
CA ALA A 236 -20.50 -3.10 8.16
C ALA A 236 -21.08 -4.08 9.20
N MET A 237 -20.60 -5.33 9.14
CA MET A 237 -20.84 -6.39 10.10
C MET A 237 -19.53 -7.04 10.52
N GLU A 238 -19.38 -7.31 11.81
CA GLU A 238 -18.28 -8.09 12.38
C GLU A 238 -18.72 -9.54 12.62
N SER A 239 -17.85 -10.48 12.27
CA SER A 239 -18.00 -11.90 12.61
C SER A 239 -16.71 -12.39 13.24
N THR A 240 -16.78 -12.77 14.53
CA THR A 240 -15.60 -13.19 15.30
C THR A 240 -15.98 -14.36 16.20
N ASP A 241 -15.29 -15.48 16.05
CA ASP A 241 -15.40 -16.60 17.00
C ASP A 241 -14.68 -16.22 18.29
N LYS A 242 -15.46 -15.89 19.33
CA LYS A 242 -14.93 -15.51 20.65
C LYS A 242 -14.35 -16.69 21.44
N SER A 243 -14.57 -17.94 21.00
CA SER A 243 -13.93 -19.13 21.59
C SER A 243 -12.48 -19.31 21.10
N ASP A 244 -12.13 -18.75 19.95
CA ASP A 244 -10.76 -18.77 19.43
C ASP A 244 -9.86 -17.82 20.25
N PRO A 245 -8.81 -18.34 20.90
CA PRO A 245 -7.93 -17.53 21.75
C PRO A 245 -7.16 -16.44 20.99
N ARG A 246 -7.09 -16.50 19.67
CA ARG A 246 -6.47 -15.45 18.83
C ARG A 246 -7.28 -14.15 18.86
N PHE A 247 -8.60 -14.22 18.99
CA PHE A 247 -9.52 -13.09 18.82
C PHE A 247 -10.15 -12.59 20.12
N LYS A 248 -9.36 -12.57 21.21
CA LYS A 248 -9.85 -12.10 22.53
C LYS A 248 -10.23 -10.62 22.51
N ASN A 249 -9.43 -9.77 21.88
CA ASN A 249 -9.62 -8.32 21.91
C ASN A 249 -9.55 -7.66 20.51
N VAL A 250 -9.41 -8.45 19.45
CA VAL A 250 -9.47 -7.99 18.05
C VAL A 250 -10.54 -8.78 17.31
N GLU A 251 -11.03 -8.23 16.22
CA GLU A 251 -11.92 -8.95 15.31
C GLU A 251 -11.15 -9.89 14.39
N ASP A 252 -11.80 -11.03 14.06
CA ASP A 252 -11.34 -11.92 12.99
C ASP A 252 -11.71 -11.35 11.63
N ARG A 253 -13.02 -11.05 11.44
CA ARG A 253 -13.56 -10.72 10.14
C ARG A 253 -14.49 -9.51 10.24
N ILE A 254 -14.35 -8.62 9.25
CA ILE A 254 -15.33 -7.57 8.95
C ILE A 254 -15.71 -7.67 7.48
N ASP A 255 -17.01 -7.65 7.21
CA ASP A 255 -17.63 -7.46 5.91
C ASP A 255 -18.24 -6.06 5.89
N TRP A 256 -17.97 -5.28 4.82
CA TRP A 256 -18.55 -3.94 4.71
C TRP A 256 -18.88 -3.55 3.28
N GLN A 257 -19.83 -2.63 3.17
CA GLN A 257 -20.21 -1.98 1.92
C GLN A 257 -19.90 -0.49 2.00
N MET A 258 -19.51 0.08 0.88
CA MET A 258 -19.33 1.52 0.70
C MET A 258 -20.16 1.99 -0.48
N ARG A 259 -20.90 3.09 -0.30
CA ARG A 259 -21.62 3.80 -1.37
C ARG A 259 -20.83 5.03 -1.78
N PHE A 260 -20.66 5.21 -3.07
CA PHE A 260 -19.98 6.35 -3.67
C PHE A 260 -20.98 7.36 -4.29
N PRO A 261 -20.57 8.62 -4.52
CA PRO A 261 -21.43 9.66 -5.11
C PRO A 261 -22.02 9.27 -6.47
N SER A 262 -21.29 8.54 -7.30
CA SER A 262 -21.76 8.03 -8.60
C SER A 262 -22.87 6.97 -8.51
N GLY A 263 -23.20 6.49 -7.29
CA GLY A 263 -24.08 5.35 -7.06
C GLY A 263 -23.36 4.00 -7.10
N LEU A 264 -22.05 3.97 -7.36
CA LEU A 264 -21.24 2.76 -7.27
C LEU A 264 -21.28 2.20 -5.85
N ILE A 265 -21.33 0.85 -5.76
CA ILE A 265 -21.23 0.12 -4.48
C ILE A 265 -19.96 -0.72 -4.51
N ALA A 266 -19.19 -0.65 -3.44
CA ALA A 266 -18.11 -1.60 -3.16
C ALA A 266 -18.52 -2.56 -2.04
N ASN A 267 -18.29 -3.86 -2.24
CA ASN A 267 -18.40 -4.92 -1.24
C ASN A 267 -17.00 -5.37 -0.86
N CYS A 268 -16.67 -5.29 0.40
CA CYS A 268 -15.32 -5.53 0.89
C CYS A 268 -15.32 -6.52 2.05
N VAL A 269 -14.23 -7.29 2.16
CA VAL A 269 -14.04 -8.27 3.23
C VAL A 269 -12.62 -8.19 3.76
N SER A 270 -12.47 -8.40 5.07
CA SER A 270 -11.19 -8.70 5.72
C SER A 270 -11.35 -9.90 6.64
N SER A 271 -10.33 -10.80 6.72
CA SER A 271 -10.35 -11.93 7.64
C SER A 271 -8.95 -12.40 8.03
N TYR A 272 -8.85 -12.89 9.26
CA TYR A 272 -7.70 -13.62 9.79
C TYR A 272 -7.90 -15.14 9.82
N SER A 273 -9.07 -15.62 9.37
CA SER A 273 -9.43 -17.06 9.33
C SER A 273 -9.80 -17.57 7.94
N SER A 274 -9.60 -16.76 6.91
CA SER A 274 -9.80 -17.20 5.52
C SER A 274 -8.80 -16.51 4.58
N GLY A 275 -8.30 -17.29 3.59
CA GLY A 275 -7.34 -16.79 2.61
C GLY A 275 -8.05 -16.15 1.42
N HIS A 276 -7.88 -14.84 1.27
CA HIS A 276 -8.35 -14.06 0.13
C HIS A 276 -7.28 -13.05 -0.28
N ASN A 277 -7.15 -12.80 -1.57
CA ASN A 277 -6.25 -11.75 -2.06
C ASN A 277 -6.72 -11.32 -3.46
N ALA A 278 -7.90 -10.69 -3.52
CA ALA A 278 -8.56 -10.42 -4.79
C ALA A 278 -9.30 -9.08 -4.79
N PHE A 279 -9.42 -8.50 -5.97
CA PHE A 279 -10.44 -7.50 -6.26
C PHE A 279 -10.97 -7.66 -7.67
N ARG A 280 -12.19 -7.14 -7.91
CA ARG A 280 -12.79 -7.00 -9.23
C ARG A 280 -13.58 -5.70 -9.33
N VAL A 281 -13.43 -5.00 -10.45
CA VAL A 281 -14.30 -3.89 -10.85
C VAL A 281 -15.12 -4.33 -12.05
N THR A 282 -16.44 -4.32 -11.92
CA THR A 282 -17.39 -4.62 -12.99
C THR A 282 -17.98 -3.31 -13.50
N GLY A 283 -17.95 -3.12 -14.80
CA GLY A 283 -18.53 -1.97 -15.48
C GLY A 283 -19.54 -2.38 -16.54
N THR A 284 -20.16 -1.41 -17.22
CA THR A 284 -21.22 -1.63 -18.21
C THR A 284 -20.77 -2.31 -19.50
N LYS A 285 -19.45 -2.34 -19.77
CA LYS A 285 -18.89 -2.95 -21.00
C LYS A 285 -17.97 -4.14 -20.71
N GLY A 286 -17.59 -4.37 -19.44
CA GLY A 286 -16.68 -5.44 -19.09
C GLY A 286 -16.27 -5.38 -17.62
N TRP A 287 -15.16 -6.00 -17.29
CA TRP A 287 -14.60 -6.00 -15.95
C TRP A 287 -13.07 -6.15 -15.98
N VAL A 288 -12.42 -5.74 -14.92
CA VAL A 288 -11.03 -6.03 -14.61
C VAL A 288 -10.92 -6.55 -13.18
N GLY A 289 -10.07 -7.54 -12.95
CA GLY A 289 -9.87 -8.10 -11.62
C GLY A 289 -8.49 -8.70 -11.47
N MET A 290 -8.05 -8.83 -10.24
CA MET A 290 -6.76 -9.42 -9.87
C MET A 290 -6.93 -10.48 -8.77
N GLU A 291 -6.24 -11.60 -8.95
CA GLU A 291 -6.14 -12.68 -7.97
C GLU A 291 -4.89 -13.53 -8.28
N PRO A 292 -3.81 -13.47 -7.47
CA PRO A 292 -3.65 -12.58 -6.31
C PRO A 292 -3.46 -11.11 -6.71
N ALA A 293 -4.07 -10.19 -5.93
CA ALA A 293 -4.09 -8.76 -6.20
C ALA A 293 -2.93 -7.99 -5.53
N THR A 294 -2.52 -8.43 -4.33
CA THR A 294 -1.54 -7.73 -3.51
C THR A 294 -0.42 -8.62 -2.96
N PRO A 295 0.07 -9.63 -3.70
CA PRO A 295 1.28 -10.35 -3.30
C PRO A 295 2.50 -9.41 -3.41
N TYR A 296 3.67 -9.85 -3.00
CA TYR A 296 4.90 -9.10 -3.23
C TYR A 296 5.41 -9.26 -4.67
N GLU A 297 5.12 -10.42 -5.27
CA GLU A 297 5.50 -10.81 -6.63
C GLU A 297 4.40 -11.71 -7.24
N ASN A 298 4.45 -11.96 -8.55
CA ASN A 298 3.53 -12.86 -9.24
C ASN A 298 2.05 -12.43 -9.20
N HIS A 299 1.79 -11.14 -9.37
CA HIS A 299 0.44 -10.62 -9.55
C HIS A 299 -0.22 -11.26 -10.78
N GLN A 300 -1.53 -11.53 -10.68
CA GLN A 300 -2.31 -12.03 -11.80
C GLN A 300 -3.51 -11.13 -12.05
N MET A 301 -3.70 -10.78 -13.31
CA MET A 301 -4.81 -9.93 -13.74
C MET A 301 -5.61 -10.61 -14.85
N TRP A 302 -6.90 -10.45 -14.78
CA TRP A 302 -7.85 -10.89 -15.77
C TRP A 302 -8.77 -9.72 -16.14
N ALA A 303 -9.21 -9.70 -17.40
CA ALA A 303 -10.16 -8.70 -17.86
C ALA A 303 -11.14 -9.28 -18.85
N ARG A 304 -12.32 -8.66 -18.93
CA ARG A 304 -13.28 -8.86 -20.01
C ARG A 304 -13.54 -7.52 -20.68
N ALA A 305 -13.28 -7.47 -21.97
CA ALA A 305 -13.63 -6.34 -22.83
C ALA A 305 -14.08 -6.88 -24.18
N ASP A 306 -15.03 -6.20 -24.83
CA ASP A 306 -15.58 -6.58 -26.15
C ASP A 306 -16.06 -8.05 -26.21
N GLY A 307 -16.69 -8.51 -25.11
CA GLY A 307 -17.23 -9.86 -24.98
C GLY A 307 -16.20 -10.96 -24.73
N LYS A 308 -14.89 -10.68 -24.77
CA LYS A 308 -13.83 -11.66 -24.58
C LYS A 308 -13.20 -11.53 -23.19
N THR A 309 -13.02 -12.67 -22.52
CA THR A 309 -12.30 -12.76 -21.24
C THR A 309 -10.90 -13.34 -21.49
N GLY A 310 -9.88 -12.73 -20.90
CA GLY A 310 -8.50 -13.21 -20.99
C GLY A 310 -7.61 -12.72 -19.86
N GLN A 311 -6.51 -13.40 -19.69
CA GLN A 311 -5.45 -12.94 -18.80
C GLN A 311 -4.75 -11.71 -19.38
N VAL A 312 -4.48 -10.74 -18.55
CA VAL A 312 -3.68 -9.57 -18.89
C VAL A 312 -2.24 -9.83 -18.45
N VAL A 313 -1.34 -9.90 -19.41
CA VAL A 313 0.10 -10.08 -19.14
C VAL A 313 0.81 -8.77 -19.46
N LEU A 314 1.44 -8.19 -18.46
CA LEU A 314 2.25 -7.00 -18.60
C LEU A 314 3.74 -7.39 -18.73
N PRO A 315 4.55 -6.57 -19.42
CA PRO A 315 6.00 -6.76 -19.42
C PRO A 315 6.56 -6.66 -17.99
N ALA A 316 7.78 -7.13 -17.79
CA ALA A 316 8.46 -6.95 -16.51
C ALA A 316 8.51 -5.46 -16.12
N PRO A 317 8.26 -5.10 -14.86
CA PRO A 317 8.29 -3.71 -14.42
C PRO A 317 9.71 -3.16 -14.50
N ALA A 318 9.83 -1.89 -14.85
CA ALA A 318 11.11 -1.19 -14.84
C ALA A 318 11.71 -1.11 -13.43
N LYS A 319 10.83 -0.99 -12.41
CA LYS A 319 11.21 -1.00 -10.99
C LYS A 319 10.25 -1.90 -10.21
N ASN A 320 10.79 -2.65 -9.23
CA ASN A 320 9.97 -3.34 -8.24
C ASN A 320 9.16 -2.32 -7.42
N GLN A 321 7.94 -2.70 -6.98
CA GLN A 321 7.04 -1.81 -6.23
C GLN A 321 7.68 -1.17 -4.97
N PHE A 322 8.54 -1.90 -4.27
CA PHE A 322 9.23 -1.38 -3.09
C PHE A 322 10.31 -0.37 -3.47
N VAL A 323 11.08 -0.67 -4.52
CA VAL A 323 12.09 0.26 -5.07
C VAL A 323 11.42 1.55 -5.54
N ALA A 324 10.32 1.44 -6.30
CA ALA A 324 9.57 2.59 -6.78
C ALA A 324 9.00 3.44 -5.63
N GLN A 325 8.48 2.80 -4.56
CA GLN A 325 8.00 3.49 -3.36
C GLN A 325 9.12 4.24 -2.62
N LEU A 326 10.28 3.60 -2.44
CA LEU A 326 11.42 4.18 -1.74
C LEU A 326 12.02 5.37 -2.51
N ASP A 327 12.23 5.21 -3.82
CA ASP A 327 12.71 6.26 -4.70
C ASP A 327 11.73 7.43 -4.75
N HIS A 328 10.41 7.16 -4.76
CA HIS A 328 9.39 8.22 -4.85
C HIS A 328 9.47 9.22 -3.69
N LEU A 329 9.65 8.77 -2.44
CA LEU A 329 9.83 9.71 -1.34
C LEU A 329 11.11 10.51 -1.48
N ALA A 330 12.21 9.88 -1.93
CA ALA A 330 13.47 10.56 -2.15
C ALA A 330 13.32 11.67 -3.22
N GLU A 331 12.66 11.38 -4.33
CA GLU A 331 12.33 12.37 -5.36
C GLU A 331 11.46 13.50 -4.84
N CYS A 332 10.42 13.19 -4.05
CA CYS A 332 9.56 14.20 -3.44
C CYS A 332 10.34 15.10 -2.46
N ALA A 333 11.28 14.52 -1.70
CA ALA A 333 12.15 15.27 -0.80
C ALA A 333 13.03 16.30 -1.54
N VAL A 334 13.58 15.92 -2.70
CA VAL A 334 14.43 16.80 -3.53
C VAL A 334 13.61 17.82 -4.30
N SER A 335 12.53 17.38 -4.95
CA SER A 335 11.72 18.24 -5.83
C SER A 335 10.73 19.16 -5.09
N GLY A 336 10.47 18.90 -3.80
CA GLY A 336 9.44 19.59 -3.03
C GLY A 336 8.01 19.13 -3.34
N ARG A 337 7.78 18.25 -4.33
CA ARG A 337 6.44 17.73 -4.66
C ARG A 337 5.85 16.92 -3.51
N GLU A 338 4.52 16.90 -3.43
CA GLU A 338 3.84 16.02 -2.49
C GLU A 338 3.90 14.56 -2.96
N PRO A 339 4.08 13.61 -2.02
CA PRO A 339 3.96 12.18 -2.34
C PRO A 339 2.56 11.82 -2.82
N ILE A 340 2.45 10.89 -3.78
CA ILE A 340 1.16 10.43 -4.31
C ILE A 340 0.30 9.74 -3.24
N VAL A 341 0.90 9.23 -2.18
CA VAL A 341 0.25 8.62 -1.01
C VAL A 341 0.70 9.33 0.26
N SER A 342 0.26 10.57 0.39
CA SER A 342 0.61 11.48 1.49
C SER A 342 -0.01 11.07 2.85
N GLY A 343 0.33 11.78 3.91
CA GLY A 343 -0.30 11.60 5.21
C GLY A 343 -1.82 11.83 5.18
N GLU A 344 -2.30 12.75 4.34
CA GLU A 344 -3.73 13.01 4.15
C GLU A 344 -4.46 11.78 3.58
N GLU A 345 -3.79 11.01 2.72
CA GLU A 345 -4.33 9.75 2.20
C GLU A 345 -4.50 8.71 3.31
N GLY A 346 -3.48 8.56 4.17
CA GLY A 346 -3.57 7.69 5.34
C GLY A 346 -4.63 8.12 6.36
N LEU A 347 -4.82 9.43 6.53
CA LEU A 347 -5.89 9.98 7.40
C LEU A 347 -7.29 9.66 6.86
N ARG A 348 -7.49 9.72 5.53
CA ARG A 348 -8.77 9.34 4.92
C ARG A 348 -9.10 7.88 5.19
N ASP A 349 -8.17 6.97 4.96
CA ASP A 349 -8.34 5.56 5.26
C ASP A 349 -8.65 5.33 6.74
N MET A 350 -7.93 5.99 7.65
CA MET A 350 -8.17 5.81 9.09
C MET A 350 -9.57 6.29 9.51
N ARG A 351 -10.05 7.41 8.98
CA ARG A 351 -11.44 7.87 9.22
C ARG A 351 -12.48 6.88 8.71
N LEU A 352 -12.22 6.24 7.57
CA LEU A 352 -13.09 5.22 7.02
C LEU A 352 -13.07 3.95 7.88
N ILE A 353 -11.90 3.51 8.33
CA ILE A 353 -11.76 2.39 9.25
C ILE A 353 -12.55 2.63 10.55
N GLU A 354 -12.41 3.83 11.15
CA GLU A 354 -13.20 4.20 12.34
C GLU A 354 -14.71 4.19 12.08
N ALA A 355 -15.14 4.64 10.89
CA ALA A 355 -16.54 4.61 10.48
C ALA A 355 -17.06 3.19 10.24
N ILE A 356 -16.24 2.30 9.65
CA ILE A 356 -16.53 0.88 9.46
C ILE A 356 -16.70 0.19 10.82
N TYR A 357 -15.78 0.36 11.76
CA TYR A 357 -15.90 -0.16 13.11
C TYR A 357 -17.12 0.39 13.85
N ARG A 358 -17.43 1.69 13.67
CA ARG A 358 -18.63 2.31 14.24
C ARG A 358 -19.90 1.69 13.67
N SER A 359 -19.97 1.50 12.36
CA SER A 359 -21.11 0.86 11.69
C SER A 359 -21.35 -0.55 12.20
N ALA A 360 -20.29 -1.38 12.29
CA ALA A 360 -20.39 -2.75 12.81
C ALA A 360 -20.90 -2.79 14.27
N ARG A 361 -20.37 -1.91 15.14
CA ARG A 361 -20.75 -1.82 16.54
C ARG A 361 -22.19 -1.30 16.73
N GLU A 362 -22.58 -0.26 15.99
CA GLU A 362 -23.90 0.37 16.10
C GLU A 362 -24.97 -0.36 15.26
N ARG A 363 -24.56 -1.32 14.41
CA ARG A 363 -25.45 -2.10 13.51
C ARG A 363 -26.32 -1.21 12.62
N ARG A 364 -25.76 -0.14 12.11
CA ARG A 364 -26.42 0.79 11.18
C ARG A 364 -25.43 1.40 10.20
N ALA A 365 -25.95 1.89 9.09
CA ALA A 365 -25.14 2.66 8.15
C ALA A 365 -24.63 3.96 8.81
N VAL A 366 -23.41 4.35 8.44
CA VAL A 366 -22.75 5.58 8.87
C VAL A 366 -22.52 6.46 7.66
N LYS A 367 -23.13 7.65 7.66
CA LYS A 367 -22.86 8.68 6.67
C LYS A 367 -21.48 9.29 6.92
N LEU A 368 -20.79 9.58 5.84
CA LEU A 368 -19.46 10.19 5.84
C LEU A 368 -19.58 11.66 5.40
N PRO A 369 -18.72 12.56 5.92
CA PRO A 369 -18.67 13.92 5.41
C PRO A 369 -18.27 13.89 3.92
N ALA A 370 -18.91 14.77 3.15
CA ALA A 370 -18.57 14.98 1.75
C ALA A 370 -17.20 15.61 1.59
#